data_ac95451b2ee67d1ea5beba4f5e9aa03f
#
_entry.id   ac95451b2ee67d1ea5beba4f5e9aa03f
#
_cell.length_a   1.000
_cell.length_b   1.000
_cell.length_c   1.000
_cell.angle_alpha   90.00
_cell.angle_beta   90.00
_cell.angle_gamma   90.00
#
_symmetry.space_group_name_H-M   'P 1'
#
loop_
_entity.id
_entity.type
_entity.pdbx_description
1 polymer ?
#
loop_
_entity_poly.entity_id
_entity_poly.type
_entity_poly.pdbx_seq_one_letter_code
_entity_poly.pdbx_strand_id
1 'polypeptide(L)'
;MLGFLLRRLGIAICVAITVSVISFSLLHLSGDLATAIGGPEATSEQIEQIRVQYGLNKPLPTQYFNWLGDLLRLDLGNSFFFQESVYNLVASRLPITLGLGAMALGIALLVAIPLGVLAAVKRDTWVDRLALSIAVLGQAMPSFWFALMLIVVFAVTLKWLPVSGNSTLLHFVMPAIALGYYATPAIMRLTRAGMLDVLSSDYIRTARAKGLRPARVLFKHALRNALIPVVALAAVEFGFMLGGSVVIGTVFSLQGIGQLAWDAIARDDFPVVQAVVLLIAVIYIILTLLADVLNALLDPRIRVR
;
A
#
# COMPACT_ATOMS: atom_id res chain seq x y z
N MET A 1 13.93 7.85 22.98
CA MET A 1 13.79 6.74 22.04
C MET A 1 12.83 5.66 22.56
N LEU A 2 13.12 5.03 23.72
CA LEU A 2 12.26 3.96 24.23
C LEU A 2 10.81 4.42 24.45
N GLY A 3 10.59 5.56 25.12
CA GLY A 3 9.24 6.11 25.35
C GLY A 3 8.48 6.44 24.05
N PHE A 4 9.17 6.96 23.03
CA PHE A 4 8.60 7.19 21.71
C PHE A 4 8.16 5.87 21.05
N LEU A 5 9.03 4.86 21.06
CA LEU A 5 8.73 3.54 20.50
C LEU A 5 7.57 2.85 21.22
N LEU A 6 7.55 2.90 22.55
CA LEU A 6 6.44 2.33 23.35
C LEU A 6 5.11 3.01 23.07
N ARG A 7 5.10 4.35 22.94
CA ARG A 7 3.88 5.10 22.58
C ARG A 7 3.39 4.72 21.17
N ARG A 8 4.31 4.61 20.19
CA ARG A 8 3.97 4.21 18.81
C ARG A 8 3.48 2.78 18.74
N LEU A 9 4.12 1.87 19.47
CA LEU A 9 3.65 0.49 19.59
C LEU A 9 2.27 0.40 20.23
N GLY A 10 2.02 1.17 21.29
CA GLY A 10 0.70 1.26 21.92
C GLY A 10 -0.39 1.73 20.94
N ILE A 11 -0.10 2.77 20.14
CA ILE A 11 -1.02 3.24 19.08
C ILE A 11 -1.23 2.15 18.03
N ALA A 12 -0.17 1.48 17.58
CA ALA A 12 -0.25 0.38 16.62
C ALA A 12 -1.15 -0.77 17.12
N ILE A 13 -1.01 -1.15 18.38
CA ILE A 13 -1.85 -2.19 19.02
C ILE A 13 -3.32 -1.71 19.09
N CYS A 14 -3.57 -0.47 19.50
CA CYS A 14 -4.93 0.08 19.53
C CYS A 14 -5.58 0.06 18.13
N VAL A 15 -4.84 0.45 17.09
CA VAL A 15 -5.32 0.41 15.71
C VAL A 15 -5.59 -1.03 15.27
N ALA A 16 -4.69 -1.97 15.57
CA ALA A 16 -4.87 -3.39 15.24
C ALA A 16 -6.14 -3.96 15.91
N ILE A 17 -6.36 -3.68 17.19
CA ILE A 17 -7.57 -4.09 17.90
C ILE A 17 -8.81 -3.45 17.28
N THR A 18 -8.77 -2.15 16.98
CA THR A 18 -9.90 -1.45 16.37
C THR A 18 -10.27 -2.05 15.02
N VAL A 19 -9.26 -2.30 14.15
CA VAL A 19 -9.50 -2.92 12.84
C VAL A 19 -10.01 -4.34 12.98
N SER A 20 -9.51 -5.14 13.93
CA SER A 20 -9.99 -6.51 14.16
C SER A 20 -11.46 -6.53 14.62
N VAL A 21 -11.84 -5.62 15.53
CA VAL A 21 -13.24 -5.48 15.98
C VAL A 21 -14.14 -5.04 14.83
N ILE A 22 -13.72 -4.05 14.04
CA ILE A 22 -14.49 -3.58 12.89
C ILE A 22 -14.64 -4.71 11.86
N SER A 23 -13.56 -5.39 11.50
CA SER A 23 -13.56 -6.49 10.53
C SER A 23 -14.49 -7.62 10.96
N PHE A 24 -14.42 -8.02 12.24
CA PHE A 24 -15.32 -9.01 12.81
C PHE A 24 -16.78 -8.55 12.81
N SER A 25 -17.04 -7.30 13.19
CA SER A 25 -18.39 -6.74 13.27
C SER A 25 -19.04 -6.61 11.90
N LEU A 26 -18.29 -6.14 10.90
CA LEU A 26 -18.78 -6.02 9.52
C LEU A 26 -19.24 -7.35 8.96
N LEU A 27 -18.52 -8.43 9.26
CA LEU A 27 -18.89 -9.78 8.87
C LEU A 27 -20.28 -10.16 9.39
N HIS A 28 -20.55 -9.88 10.66
CA HIS A 28 -21.83 -10.21 11.31
C HIS A 28 -22.97 -9.27 10.90
N LEU A 29 -22.64 -8.04 10.47
CA LEU A 29 -23.64 -7.09 9.95
C LEU A 29 -23.99 -7.32 8.49
N SER A 30 -23.14 -7.99 7.72
CA SER A 30 -23.33 -8.24 6.28
C SER A 30 -24.35 -9.36 5.99
N GLY A 31 -24.72 -10.16 7.01
CA GLY A 31 -25.72 -11.24 6.86
C GLY A 31 -25.54 -12.38 7.84
N ASP A 32 -26.36 -13.41 7.69
CA ASP A 32 -26.24 -14.66 8.46
C ASP A 32 -25.15 -15.56 7.86
N LEU A 33 -24.02 -15.64 8.57
CA LEU A 33 -22.87 -16.46 8.20
C LEU A 33 -23.25 -17.94 7.95
N ALA A 34 -24.17 -18.48 8.74
CA ALA A 34 -24.59 -19.88 8.57
C ALA A 34 -25.28 -20.08 7.23
N THR A 35 -26.10 -19.12 6.82
CA THR A 35 -26.76 -19.13 5.49
C THR A 35 -25.76 -18.95 4.36
N ALA A 36 -24.77 -18.06 4.52
CA ALA A 36 -23.72 -17.86 3.52
C ALA A 36 -22.85 -19.11 3.32
N ILE A 37 -22.52 -19.84 4.41
CA ILE A 37 -21.78 -21.09 4.35
C ILE A 37 -22.62 -22.21 3.70
N GLY A 38 -23.90 -22.31 4.07
CA GLY A 38 -24.79 -23.36 3.57
C GLY A 38 -25.18 -23.18 2.11
N GLY A 39 -25.12 -21.94 1.61
CA GLY A 39 -25.53 -21.60 0.24
C GLY A 39 -27.06 -21.54 0.06
N PRO A 40 -27.52 -21.16 -1.16
CA PRO A 40 -28.94 -20.89 -1.43
C PRO A 40 -29.83 -22.12 -1.41
N GLU A 41 -29.28 -23.32 -1.51
CA GLU A 41 -30.02 -24.58 -1.52
C GLU A 41 -30.05 -25.29 -0.14
N ALA A 42 -29.40 -24.72 0.90
CA ALA A 42 -29.34 -25.33 2.21
C ALA A 42 -30.71 -25.30 2.91
N THR A 43 -31.09 -26.42 3.49
CA THR A 43 -32.32 -26.52 4.31
C THR A 43 -32.11 -25.81 5.65
N SER A 44 -33.23 -25.44 6.31
CA SER A 44 -33.16 -24.81 7.64
C SER A 44 -32.42 -25.68 8.68
N GLU A 45 -32.54 -27.00 8.56
CA GLU A 45 -31.84 -27.95 9.43
C GLU A 45 -30.31 -27.93 9.19
N GLN A 46 -29.89 -27.88 7.93
CA GLN A 46 -28.48 -27.78 7.55
C GLN A 46 -27.86 -26.45 8.03
N ILE A 47 -28.59 -25.35 7.88
CA ILE A 47 -28.16 -24.03 8.36
C ILE A 47 -27.96 -24.05 9.88
N GLU A 48 -28.88 -24.68 10.64
CA GLU A 48 -28.75 -24.77 12.10
C GLU A 48 -27.59 -25.69 12.51
N GLN A 49 -27.35 -26.79 11.80
CA GLN A 49 -26.16 -27.62 12.01
C GLN A 49 -24.86 -26.84 11.78
N ILE A 50 -24.77 -26.05 10.70
CA ILE A 50 -23.64 -25.16 10.39
C ILE A 50 -23.47 -24.16 11.54
N ARG A 51 -24.57 -23.55 12.01
CA ARG A 51 -24.52 -22.57 13.11
C ARG A 51 -23.93 -23.15 14.38
N VAL A 52 -24.30 -24.38 14.74
CA VAL A 52 -23.74 -25.08 15.90
C VAL A 52 -22.29 -25.49 15.66
N GLN A 53 -22.00 -26.05 14.48
CA GLN A 53 -20.65 -26.54 14.13
C GLN A 53 -19.61 -25.43 14.15
N TYR A 54 -19.94 -24.24 13.62
CA TYR A 54 -19.04 -23.08 13.61
C TYR A 54 -19.16 -22.21 14.88
N GLY A 55 -20.00 -22.60 15.84
CA GLY A 55 -20.19 -21.87 17.08
C GLY A 55 -20.83 -20.50 16.93
N LEU A 56 -21.58 -20.28 15.84
CA LEU A 56 -22.29 -19.03 15.54
C LEU A 56 -23.52 -18.82 16.44
N ASN A 57 -23.92 -19.82 17.21
CA ASN A 57 -24.95 -19.77 18.24
C ASN A 57 -24.43 -19.19 19.57
N LYS A 58 -23.11 -18.98 19.73
CA LYS A 58 -22.52 -18.42 20.94
C LYS A 58 -22.68 -16.89 20.98
N PRO A 59 -22.58 -16.24 22.17
CA PRO A 59 -22.55 -14.78 22.26
C PRO A 59 -21.41 -14.17 21.41
N LEU A 60 -21.66 -13.04 20.77
CA LEU A 60 -20.69 -12.35 19.90
C LEU A 60 -19.31 -12.12 20.53
N PRO A 61 -19.20 -11.73 21.83
CA PRO A 61 -17.89 -11.60 22.44
C PRO A 61 -17.10 -12.93 22.47
N THR A 62 -17.79 -14.05 22.73
CA THR A 62 -17.16 -15.38 22.73
C THR A 62 -16.67 -15.77 21.33
N GLN A 63 -17.47 -15.48 20.30
CA GLN A 63 -17.07 -15.72 18.91
C GLN A 63 -15.85 -14.89 18.55
N TYR A 64 -15.82 -13.60 18.93
CA TYR A 64 -14.69 -12.72 18.67
C TYR A 64 -13.41 -13.21 19.32
N PHE A 65 -13.44 -13.58 20.62
CA PHE A 65 -12.23 -14.05 21.31
C PHE A 65 -11.73 -15.41 20.79
N ASN A 66 -12.62 -16.30 20.40
CA ASN A 66 -12.24 -17.57 19.75
C ASN A 66 -11.53 -17.28 18.41
N TRP A 67 -12.18 -16.51 17.55
CA TRP A 67 -11.60 -16.11 16.27
C TRP A 67 -10.27 -15.36 16.42
N LEU A 68 -10.15 -14.44 17.39
CA LEU A 68 -8.89 -13.77 17.67
C LEU A 68 -7.80 -14.74 18.13
N GLY A 69 -8.17 -15.75 18.91
CA GLY A 69 -7.26 -16.82 19.34
C GLY A 69 -6.75 -17.66 18.16
N ASP A 70 -7.62 -17.99 17.22
CA ASP A 70 -7.26 -18.71 15.98
C ASP A 70 -6.36 -17.85 15.09
N LEU A 71 -6.71 -16.56 14.92
CA LEU A 71 -5.90 -15.59 14.19
C LEU A 71 -4.46 -15.48 14.74
N LEU A 72 -4.30 -15.44 16.07
CA LEU A 72 -2.98 -15.37 16.72
C LEU A 72 -2.15 -16.67 16.51
N ARG A 73 -2.81 -17.77 16.17
CA ARG A 73 -2.16 -19.04 15.80
C ARG A 73 -1.92 -19.17 14.29
N LEU A 74 -2.21 -18.11 13.53
CA LEU A 74 -2.18 -18.09 12.06
C LEU A 74 -3.19 -19.05 11.41
N ASP A 75 -4.20 -19.47 12.15
CA ASP A 75 -5.35 -20.16 11.59
C ASP A 75 -6.38 -19.12 11.12
N LEU A 76 -6.39 -18.91 9.81
CA LEU A 76 -7.31 -17.97 9.14
C LEU A 76 -8.60 -18.67 8.67
N GLY A 77 -8.77 -19.96 9.01
CA GLY A 77 -9.86 -20.79 8.54
C GLY A 77 -9.72 -21.23 7.08
N ASN A 78 -10.82 -21.75 6.54
CA ASN A 78 -10.91 -22.20 5.16
C ASN A 78 -11.82 -21.29 4.34
N SER A 79 -11.47 -21.10 3.09
CA SER A 79 -12.30 -20.43 2.10
C SER A 79 -13.52 -21.30 1.78
N PHE A 80 -14.69 -20.68 1.74
CA PHE A 80 -15.92 -21.38 1.38
C PHE A 80 -16.01 -21.62 -0.12
N PHE A 81 -15.45 -20.72 -0.91
CA PHE A 81 -15.48 -20.80 -2.36
C PHE A 81 -14.30 -21.62 -2.93
N PHE A 82 -13.06 -21.30 -2.53
CA PHE A 82 -11.84 -21.94 -3.07
C PHE A 82 -11.60 -23.32 -2.46
N GLN A 83 -12.28 -23.68 -1.36
CA GLN A 83 -12.12 -24.95 -0.61
C GLN A 83 -10.66 -25.22 -0.21
N GLU A 84 -9.92 -24.17 0.08
CA GLU A 84 -8.51 -24.19 0.46
C GLU A 84 -8.31 -23.34 1.72
N SER A 85 -7.24 -23.61 2.47
CA SER A 85 -6.86 -22.77 3.61
C SER A 85 -6.64 -21.32 3.16
N VAL A 86 -7.27 -20.38 3.88
CA VAL A 86 -7.11 -18.94 3.63
C VAL A 86 -5.66 -18.52 3.78
N TYR A 87 -4.90 -19.13 4.70
CA TYR A 87 -3.47 -18.90 4.84
C TYR A 87 -2.71 -19.20 3.55
N ASN A 88 -2.95 -20.32 2.90
CA ASN A 88 -2.29 -20.70 1.64
C ASN A 88 -2.66 -19.76 0.49
N LEU A 89 -3.95 -19.39 0.39
CA LEU A 89 -4.44 -18.44 -0.60
C LEU A 89 -3.74 -17.08 -0.47
N VAL A 90 -3.61 -16.58 0.75
CA VAL A 90 -2.94 -15.32 1.04
C VAL A 90 -1.44 -15.42 0.81
N ALA A 91 -0.78 -16.47 1.33
CA ALA A 91 0.65 -16.66 1.23
C ALA A 91 1.14 -16.79 -0.22
N SER A 92 0.38 -17.46 -1.09
CA SER A 92 0.72 -17.62 -2.51
C SER A 92 0.60 -16.30 -3.30
N ARG A 93 -0.31 -15.40 -2.92
CA ARG A 93 -0.61 -14.16 -3.66
C ARG A 93 0.08 -12.92 -3.10
N LEU A 94 0.49 -12.95 -1.84
CA LEU A 94 1.17 -11.83 -1.18
C LEU A 94 2.45 -11.39 -1.90
N PRO A 95 3.36 -12.29 -2.36
CA PRO A 95 4.57 -11.90 -3.06
C PRO A 95 4.30 -11.11 -4.35
N ILE A 96 3.21 -11.44 -5.08
CA ILE A 96 2.80 -10.74 -6.30
C ILE A 96 2.44 -9.28 -5.96
N THR A 97 1.63 -9.08 -4.92
CA THR A 97 1.20 -7.74 -4.50
C THR A 97 2.37 -6.91 -3.96
N LEU A 98 3.22 -7.50 -3.11
CA LEU A 98 4.41 -6.81 -2.60
C LEU A 98 5.40 -6.48 -3.72
N GLY A 99 5.61 -7.39 -4.66
CA GLY A 99 6.47 -7.17 -5.84
C GLY A 99 5.94 -6.04 -6.71
N LEU A 100 4.63 -6.02 -6.99
CA LEU A 100 3.98 -4.94 -7.72
C LEU A 100 4.14 -3.59 -7.00
N GLY A 101 3.84 -3.55 -5.71
CA GLY A 101 3.99 -2.33 -4.90
C GLY A 101 5.43 -1.81 -4.88
N ALA A 102 6.41 -2.72 -4.71
CA ALA A 102 7.83 -2.36 -4.73
C ALA A 102 8.28 -1.80 -6.09
N MET A 103 7.84 -2.41 -7.20
CA MET A 103 8.12 -1.89 -8.54
C MET A 103 7.45 -0.54 -8.77
N ALA A 104 6.19 -0.38 -8.36
CA ALA A 104 5.44 0.86 -8.48
C ALA A 104 6.10 2.00 -7.69
N LEU A 105 6.47 1.76 -6.43
CA LEU A 105 7.20 2.72 -5.61
C LEU A 105 8.57 3.03 -6.21
N GLY A 106 9.30 2.01 -6.70
CA GLY A 106 10.58 2.21 -7.39
C GLY A 106 10.45 3.15 -8.58
N ILE A 107 9.46 2.95 -9.45
CA ILE A 107 9.17 3.82 -10.59
C ILE A 107 8.81 5.23 -10.11
N ALA A 108 7.93 5.35 -9.11
CA ALA A 108 7.54 6.64 -8.55
C ALA A 108 8.76 7.43 -8.04
N LEU A 109 9.65 6.78 -7.27
CA LEU A 109 10.87 7.41 -6.75
C LEU A 109 11.85 7.79 -7.86
N LEU A 110 12.05 6.90 -8.85
CA LEU A 110 12.94 7.15 -9.99
C LEU A 110 12.49 8.33 -10.85
N VAL A 111 11.20 8.61 -10.92
CA VAL A 111 10.65 9.76 -11.67
C VAL A 111 10.53 10.98 -10.76
N ALA A 112 9.96 10.84 -9.58
CA ALA A 112 9.64 11.96 -8.71
C ALA A 112 10.87 12.68 -8.14
N ILE A 113 11.89 11.92 -7.71
CA ILE A 113 13.09 12.52 -7.10
C ILE A 113 13.86 13.37 -8.12
N PRO A 114 14.22 12.90 -9.33
CA PRO A 114 14.89 13.72 -10.31
C PRO A 114 14.07 14.95 -10.75
N LEU A 115 12.76 14.78 -10.94
CA LEU A 115 11.87 15.89 -11.30
C LEU A 115 11.79 16.92 -10.16
N GLY A 116 11.69 16.49 -8.90
CA GLY A 116 11.68 17.38 -7.74
C GLY A 116 12.99 18.16 -7.56
N VAL A 117 14.12 17.49 -7.74
CA VAL A 117 15.46 18.12 -7.72
C VAL A 117 15.57 19.15 -8.86
N LEU A 118 15.18 18.77 -10.07
CA LEU A 118 15.25 19.65 -11.24
C LEU A 118 14.36 20.90 -11.07
N ALA A 119 13.13 20.70 -10.57
CA ALA A 119 12.20 21.77 -10.26
C ALA A 119 12.76 22.73 -9.18
N ALA A 120 13.44 22.21 -8.15
CA ALA A 120 14.06 23.03 -7.13
C ALA A 120 15.29 23.83 -7.64
N VAL A 121 16.15 23.20 -8.44
CA VAL A 121 17.35 23.84 -9.01
C VAL A 121 16.97 24.90 -10.04
N LYS A 122 15.89 24.66 -10.79
CA LYS A 122 15.35 25.59 -11.82
C LYS A 122 14.11 26.32 -11.30
N ARG A 123 14.08 26.67 -10.03
CA ARG A 123 12.98 27.37 -9.37
C ARG A 123 12.52 28.59 -10.18
N ASP A 124 11.19 28.79 -10.22
CA ASP A 124 10.50 29.90 -10.87
C ASP A 124 10.70 29.99 -12.42
N THR A 125 11.31 28.95 -13.04
CA THR A 125 11.45 28.82 -14.49
C THR A 125 10.29 28.01 -15.10
N TRP A 126 10.24 27.95 -16.44
CA TRP A 126 9.28 27.11 -17.17
C TRP A 126 9.45 25.60 -16.84
N VAL A 127 10.66 25.16 -16.51
CA VAL A 127 10.94 23.76 -16.12
C VAL A 127 10.23 23.41 -14.81
N ASP A 128 10.30 24.31 -13.82
CA ASP A 128 9.61 24.15 -12.55
C ASP A 128 8.08 24.10 -12.74
N ARG A 129 7.54 25.02 -13.53
CA ARG A 129 6.11 25.06 -13.84
C ARG A 129 5.64 23.82 -14.58
N LEU A 130 6.41 23.37 -15.56
CA LEU A 130 6.10 22.15 -16.33
C LEU A 130 6.10 20.90 -15.42
N ALA A 131 7.11 20.75 -14.58
CA ALA A 131 7.17 19.61 -13.63
C ALA A 131 5.95 19.59 -12.69
N LEU A 132 5.58 20.74 -12.13
CA LEU A 132 4.39 20.87 -11.28
C LEU A 132 3.09 20.60 -12.06
N SER A 133 2.98 21.08 -13.30
CA SER A 133 1.80 20.83 -14.14
C SER A 133 1.63 19.37 -14.49
N ILE A 134 2.70 18.66 -14.86
CA ILE A 134 2.69 17.21 -15.11
C ILE A 134 2.26 16.45 -13.85
N ALA A 135 2.75 16.88 -12.69
CA ALA A 135 2.39 16.28 -11.42
C ALA A 135 0.88 16.43 -11.12
N VAL A 136 0.32 17.64 -11.30
CA VAL A 136 -1.12 17.88 -11.08
C VAL A 136 -1.98 17.11 -12.07
N LEU A 137 -1.62 17.13 -13.36
CA LEU A 137 -2.33 16.38 -14.40
C LEU A 137 -2.33 14.88 -14.11
N GLY A 138 -1.21 14.33 -13.62
CA GLY A 138 -1.13 12.94 -13.19
C GLY A 138 -2.19 12.58 -12.13
N GLN A 139 -2.38 13.41 -11.11
CA GLN A 139 -3.37 13.15 -10.05
C GLN A 139 -4.83 13.33 -10.50
N ALA A 140 -5.08 14.07 -11.55
CA ALA A 140 -6.42 14.32 -12.06
C ALA A 140 -7.02 13.13 -12.82
N MET A 141 -6.19 12.19 -13.29
CA MET A 141 -6.66 11.02 -14.05
C MET A 141 -7.04 9.86 -13.11
N PRO A 142 -8.22 9.22 -13.30
CA PRO A 142 -8.54 7.99 -12.59
C PRO A 142 -7.54 6.87 -12.90
N SER A 143 -7.11 6.13 -11.88
CA SER A 143 -6.07 5.10 -12.03
C SER A 143 -6.44 4.00 -13.03
N PHE A 144 -7.69 3.54 -12.99
CA PHE A 144 -8.19 2.53 -13.93
C PHE A 144 -8.20 3.03 -15.38
N TRP A 145 -8.55 4.30 -15.61
CA TRP A 145 -8.54 4.89 -16.94
C TRP A 145 -7.12 4.97 -17.50
N PHE A 146 -6.17 5.42 -16.67
CA PHE A 146 -4.77 5.46 -17.06
C PHE A 146 -4.22 4.05 -17.35
N ALA A 147 -4.59 3.05 -16.54
CA ALA A 147 -4.25 1.65 -16.78
C ALA A 147 -4.76 1.15 -18.14
N LEU A 148 -6.03 1.45 -18.49
CA LEU A 148 -6.61 1.08 -19.79
C LEU A 148 -5.90 1.79 -20.95
N MET A 149 -5.52 3.07 -20.79
CA MET A 149 -4.73 3.77 -21.80
C MET A 149 -3.37 3.14 -22.03
N LEU A 150 -2.68 2.70 -20.96
CA LEU A 150 -1.43 1.95 -21.08
C LEU A 150 -1.62 0.65 -21.86
N ILE A 151 -2.69 -0.10 -21.59
CA ILE A 151 -3.01 -1.33 -22.34
C ILE A 151 -3.22 -1.01 -23.83
N VAL A 152 -4.06 -0.02 -24.14
CA VAL A 152 -4.34 0.36 -25.53
C VAL A 152 -3.08 0.75 -26.28
N VAL A 153 -2.25 1.59 -25.66
CA VAL A 153 -1.03 2.07 -26.31
C VAL A 153 0.04 1.00 -26.39
N PHE A 154 0.44 0.42 -25.28
CA PHE A 154 1.63 -0.44 -25.21
C PHE A 154 1.36 -1.92 -25.51
N ALA A 155 0.18 -2.42 -25.24
CA ALA A 155 -0.12 -3.82 -25.48
C ALA A 155 -0.87 -4.04 -26.81
N VAL A 156 -1.87 -3.22 -27.12
CA VAL A 156 -2.71 -3.41 -28.32
C VAL A 156 -2.06 -2.74 -29.55
N THR A 157 -1.67 -1.48 -29.46
CA THR A 157 -1.19 -0.72 -30.62
C THR A 157 0.28 -1.01 -30.91
N LEU A 158 1.16 -0.84 -29.93
CA LEU A 158 2.61 -1.04 -30.09
C LEU A 158 3.02 -2.50 -29.94
N LYS A 159 2.25 -3.33 -29.24
CA LYS A 159 2.52 -4.75 -28.98
C LYS A 159 3.88 -4.99 -28.28
N TRP A 160 4.30 -4.05 -27.43
CA TRP A 160 5.57 -4.13 -26.71
C TRP A 160 5.46 -4.90 -25.40
N LEU A 161 4.29 -4.81 -24.74
CA LEU A 161 4.06 -5.38 -23.43
C LEU A 161 2.82 -6.30 -23.45
N PRO A 162 2.78 -7.32 -22.58
CA PRO A 162 1.65 -8.21 -22.47
C PRO A 162 0.43 -7.49 -21.86
N VAL A 163 -0.77 -7.84 -22.30
CA VAL A 163 -2.03 -7.21 -21.86
C VAL A 163 -2.32 -7.51 -20.38
N SER A 164 -2.13 -8.77 -19.96
CA SER A 164 -2.55 -9.26 -18.64
C SER A 164 -1.77 -10.50 -18.22
N GLY A 165 -1.86 -10.88 -16.94
CA GLY A 165 -1.20 -12.04 -16.38
C GLY A 165 0.01 -11.67 -15.50
N ASN A 166 0.70 -12.67 -14.95
CA ASN A 166 1.79 -12.51 -13.97
C ASN A 166 3.01 -13.44 -14.21
N SER A 167 3.12 -14.03 -15.41
CA SER A 167 4.15 -15.05 -15.68
C SER A 167 5.56 -14.51 -15.84
N THR A 168 5.74 -13.24 -16.20
CA THR A 168 7.05 -12.61 -16.39
C THR A 168 7.08 -11.19 -15.82
N LEU A 169 8.27 -10.62 -15.58
CA LEU A 169 8.43 -9.24 -15.12
C LEU A 169 7.79 -8.20 -16.05
N LEU A 170 7.69 -8.49 -17.36
CA LEU A 170 7.07 -7.59 -18.32
C LEU A 170 5.57 -7.35 -18.02
N HIS A 171 4.87 -8.35 -17.42
CA HIS A 171 3.48 -8.21 -17.01
C HIS A 171 3.29 -7.21 -15.86
N PHE A 172 4.35 -6.91 -15.10
CA PHE A 172 4.29 -5.96 -13.99
C PHE A 172 4.59 -4.52 -14.42
N VAL A 173 5.16 -4.27 -15.60
CA VAL A 173 5.61 -2.94 -16.03
C VAL A 173 4.45 -1.95 -16.11
N MET A 174 3.41 -2.25 -16.89
CA MET A 174 2.25 -1.36 -17.02
C MET A 174 1.47 -1.20 -15.70
N PRO A 175 1.16 -2.29 -14.96
CA PRO A 175 0.54 -2.16 -13.64
C PRO A 175 1.36 -1.33 -12.66
N ALA A 176 2.69 -1.49 -12.64
CA ALA A 176 3.56 -0.74 -11.76
C ALA A 176 3.60 0.77 -12.13
N ILE A 177 3.61 1.10 -13.43
CA ILE A 177 3.47 2.48 -13.90
C ILE A 177 2.10 3.03 -13.49
N ALA A 178 1.01 2.28 -13.72
CA ALA A 178 -0.36 2.69 -13.40
C ALA A 178 -0.60 2.85 -11.89
N LEU A 179 0.13 2.14 -11.05
CA LEU A 179 0.05 2.26 -9.60
C LEU A 179 0.97 3.37 -9.07
N GLY A 180 2.20 3.46 -9.63
CA GLY A 180 3.23 4.39 -9.16
C GLY A 180 3.00 5.85 -9.58
N TYR A 181 2.30 6.09 -10.71
CA TYR A 181 2.12 7.45 -11.18
C TYR A 181 1.36 8.34 -10.16
N TYR A 182 0.44 7.75 -9.41
CA TYR A 182 -0.39 8.46 -8.42
C TYR A 182 0.43 9.04 -7.26
N ALA A 183 1.45 8.32 -6.80
CA ALA A 183 2.35 8.76 -5.72
C ALA A 183 3.43 9.75 -6.20
N THR A 184 3.76 9.71 -7.49
CA THR A 184 4.82 10.55 -8.08
C THR A 184 4.68 12.04 -7.76
N PRO A 185 3.50 12.68 -7.86
CA PRO A 185 3.32 14.10 -7.57
C PRO A 185 3.58 14.47 -6.10
N ALA A 186 3.15 13.65 -5.18
CA ALA A 186 3.35 13.91 -3.75
C ALA A 186 4.84 13.84 -3.39
N ILE A 187 5.52 12.79 -3.85
CA ILE A 187 6.96 12.59 -3.66
C ILE A 187 7.77 13.70 -4.33
N MET A 188 7.42 14.08 -5.55
CA MET A 188 8.09 15.16 -6.29
C MET A 188 7.98 16.51 -5.58
N ARG A 189 6.77 16.90 -5.15
CA ARG A 189 6.56 18.16 -4.42
C ARG A 189 7.32 18.19 -3.11
N LEU A 190 7.33 17.10 -2.35
CA LEU A 190 8.07 17.01 -1.09
C LEU A 190 9.58 17.07 -1.32
N THR A 191 10.08 16.39 -2.35
CA THR A 191 11.49 16.47 -2.77
C THR A 191 11.87 17.90 -3.15
N ARG A 192 11.03 18.58 -3.94
CA ARG A 192 11.24 19.97 -4.34
C ARG A 192 11.29 20.89 -3.12
N ALA A 193 10.33 20.80 -2.22
CA ALA A 193 10.28 21.62 -1.01
C ALA A 193 11.52 21.40 -0.13
N GLY A 194 11.86 20.16 0.16
CA GLY A 194 13.05 19.82 0.95
C GLY A 194 14.34 20.29 0.30
N MET A 195 14.45 20.20 -1.03
CA MET A 195 15.59 20.74 -1.77
C MET A 195 15.70 22.26 -1.66
N LEU A 196 14.59 23.00 -1.76
CA LEU A 196 14.59 24.46 -1.63
C LEU A 196 15.04 24.90 -0.23
N ASP A 197 14.52 24.25 0.81
CA ASP A 197 14.89 24.54 2.20
C ASP A 197 16.38 24.28 2.43
N VAL A 198 16.86 23.13 2.00
CA VAL A 198 18.26 22.73 2.19
C VAL A 198 19.21 23.63 1.38
N LEU A 199 18.90 23.94 0.12
CA LEU A 199 19.76 24.76 -0.74
C LEU A 199 19.91 26.21 -0.23
N SER A 200 18.98 26.70 0.61
CA SER A 200 19.02 28.01 1.25
C SER A 200 19.82 28.04 2.56
N SER A 201 20.22 26.88 3.11
CA SER A 201 20.87 26.75 4.41
C SER A 201 22.31 27.24 4.42
N ASP A 202 22.80 27.68 5.59
CA ASP A 202 24.16 28.22 5.77
C ASP A 202 25.27 27.20 5.52
N TYR A 203 25.03 25.90 5.83
CA TYR A 203 26.04 24.88 5.56
C TYR A 203 26.25 24.63 4.05
N ILE A 204 25.21 24.81 3.24
CA ILE A 204 25.34 24.78 1.76
C ILE A 204 26.10 26.00 1.26
N ARG A 205 25.84 27.18 1.84
CA ARG A 205 26.63 28.40 1.53
C ARG A 205 28.11 28.19 1.86
N THR A 206 28.39 27.62 3.01
CA THR A 206 29.77 27.25 3.43
C THR A 206 30.42 26.23 2.49
N ALA A 207 29.65 25.21 2.05
CA ALA A 207 30.16 24.21 1.10
C ALA A 207 30.55 24.82 -0.24
N ARG A 208 29.74 25.78 -0.73
CA ARG A 208 30.06 26.55 -1.96
C ARG A 208 31.27 27.44 -1.77
N ALA A 209 31.39 28.15 -0.63
CA ALA A 209 32.52 29.01 -0.31
C ALA A 209 33.88 28.23 -0.22
N LYS A 210 33.81 26.94 0.18
CA LYS A 210 34.95 26.01 0.16
C LYS A 210 35.31 25.49 -1.23
N GLY A 211 34.67 25.96 -2.29
CA GLY A 211 34.98 25.58 -3.67
C GLY A 211 34.52 24.17 -4.07
N LEU A 212 33.58 23.56 -3.35
CA LEU A 212 33.08 22.23 -3.71
C LEU A 212 32.33 22.29 -5.05
N ARG A 213 32.56 21.28 -5.90
CA ARG A 213 31.88 21.15 -7.20
C ARG A 213 30.36 21.16 -7.04
N PRO A 214 29.58 21.88 -7.90
CA PRO A 214 28.13 21.99 -7.78
C PRO A 214 27.39 20.64 -7.67
N ALA A 215 27.83 19.64 -8.44
CA ALA A 215 27.25 18.30 -8.36
C ALA A 215 27.45 17.65 -6.97
N ARG A 216 28.64 17.83 -6.33
CA ARG A 216 28.89 17.33 -4.99
C ARG A 216 28.01 18.04 -3.95
N VAL A 217 27.84 19.35 -4.07
CA VAL A 217 26.93 20.13 -3.21
C VAL A 217 25.50 19.61 -3.37
N LEU A 218 25.05 19.42 -4.60
CA LEU A 218 23.69 19.00 -4.91
C LEU A 218 23.38 17.58 -4.40
N PHE A 219 24.16 16.58 -4.86
CA PHE A 219 23.83 15.18 -4.60
C PHE A 219 24.28 14.68 -3.21
N LYS A 220 25.46 15.12 -2.74
CA LYS A 220 26.01 14.63 -1.46
C LYS A 220 25.52 15.43 -0.25
N HIS A 221 25.37 16.75 -0.39
CA HIS A 221 25.05 17.62 0.74
C HIS A 221 23.59 18.04 0.77
N ALA A 222 22.99 18.37 -0.38
CA ALA A 222 21.60 18.83 -0.41
C ALA A 222 20.60 17.66 -0.48
N LEU A 223 20.71 16.81 -1.48
CA LEU A 223 19.73 15.74 -1.73
C LEU A 223 19.59 14.79 -0.56
N ARG A 224 20.70 14.37 0.06
CA ARG A 224 20.68 13.47 1.20
C ARG A 224 19.79 13.97 2.34
N ASN A 225 19.86 15.27 2.65
CA ASN A 225 19.07 15.86 3.72
C ASN A 225 17.62 16.15 3.28
N ALA A 226 17.43 16.54 2.03
CA ALA A 226 16.12 16.79 1.46
C ALA A 226 15.25 15.52 1.34
N LEU A 227 15.86 14.35 1.23
CA LEU A 227 15.15 13.06 1.12
C LEU A 227 14.67 12.50 2.46
N ILE A 228 15.08 13.05 3.60
CA ILE A 228 14.67 12.55 4.93
C ILE A 228 13.13 12.45 5.04
N PRO A 229 12.34 13.50 4.79
CA PRO A 229 10.88 13.39 4.85
C PRO A 229 10.30 12.56 3.70
N VAL A 230 10.99 12.43 2.59
CA VAL A 230 10.54 11.63 1.44
C VAL A 230 10.52 10.13 1.76
N VAL A 231 11.47 9.65 2.55
CA VAL A 231 11.51 8.24 2.98
C VAL A 231 10.26 7.86 3.78
N ALA A 232 9.81 8.74 4.67
CA ALA A 232 8.59 8.50 5.44
C ALA A 232 7.34 8.54 4.55
N LEU A 233 7.25 9.51 3.65
CA LEU A 233 6.16 9.57 2.69
C LEU A 233 6.14 8.32 1.79
N ALA A 234 7.30 7.86 1.32
CA ALA A 234 7.40 6.67 0.49
C ALA A 234 6.84 5.40 1.19
N ALA A 235 7.07 5.25 2.50
CA ALA A 235 6.51 4.14 3.26
C ALA A 235 4.96 4.22 3.36
N VAL A 236 4.41 5.42 3.55
CA VAL A 236 2.96 5.66 3.54
C VAL A 236 2.36 5.39 2.16
N GLU A 237 2.98 5.91 1.10
CA GLU A 237 2.54 5.68 -0.29
C GLU A 237 2.59 4.20 -0.67
N PHE A 238 3.60 3.46 -0.17
CA PHE A 238 3.63 2.01 -0.37
C PHE A 238 2.41 1.32 0.23
N GLY A 239 1.99 1.71 1.43
CA GLY A 239 0.76 1.21 2.05
C GLY A 239 -0.49 1.51 1.21
N PHE A 240 -0.62 2.73 0.68
CA PHE A 240 -1.71 3.08 -0.24
C PHE A 240 -1.67 2.28 -1.54
N MET A 241 -0.48 1.98 -2.08
CA MET A 241 -0.33 1.14 -3.27
C MET A 241 -0.85 -0.28 -3.04
N LEU A 242 -0.70 -0.84 -1.85
CA LEU A 242 -1.24 -2.18 -1.54
C LEU A 242 -2.78 -2.20 -1.64
N GLY A 243 -3.45 -1.17 -1.10
CA GLY A 243 -4.90 -1.00 -1.27
C GLY A 243 -5.30 -0.72 -2.72
N GLY A 244 -4.58 0.18 -3.40
CA GLY A 244 -4.79 0.51 -4.81
C GLY A 244 -4.55 -0.65 -5.78
N SER A 245 -3.78 -1.66 -5.35
CA SER A 245 -3.51 -2.86 -6.14
C SER A 245 -4.78 -3.69 -6.44
N VAL A 246 -5.87 -3.50 -5.69
CA VAL A 246 -7.15 -4.17 -5.97
C VAL A 246 -7.66 -3.78 -7.36
N VAL A 247 -7.77 -2.48 -7.64
CA VAL A 247 -8.29 -1.98 -8.92
C VAL A 247 -7.32 -2.30 -10.06
N ILE A 248 -6.05 -2.01 -9.87
CA ILE A 248 -5.03 -2.26 -10.91
C ILE A 248 -4.84 -3.77 -11.16
N GLY A 249 -4.84 -4.57 -10.10
CA GLY A 249 -4.76 -6.03 -10.20
C GLY A 249 -5.91 -6.62 -11.01
N THR A 250 -7.13 -6.13 -10.82
CA THR A 250 -8.30 -6.57 -11.59
C THR A 250 -8.18 -6.19 -13.05
N VAL A 251 -7.79 -4.94 -13.39
CA VAL A 251 -7.64 -4.48 -14.77
C VAL A 251 -6.60 -5.30 -15.54
N PHE A 252 -5.48 -5.67 -14.90
CA PHE A 252 -4.41 -6.44 -15.54
C PHE A 252 -4.49 -7.95 -15.25
N SER A 253 -5.55 -8.43 -14.58
CA SER A 253 -5.72 -9.85 -14.18
C SER A 253 -4.50 -10.39 -13.42
N LEU A 254 -3.91 -9.58 -12.54
CA LEU A 254 -2.81 -9.99 -11.67
C LEU A 254 -3.36 -10.81 -10.50
N GLN A 255 -2.89 -12.04 -10.34
CA GLN A 255 -3.32 -12.95 -9.28
C GLN A 255 -2.71 -12.56 -7.91
N GLY A 256 -2.87 -11.30 -7.52
CA GLY A 256 -2.44 -10.77 -6.23
C GLY A 256 -3.55 -10.78 -5.16
N ILE A 257 -3.24 -10.19 -4.00
CA ILE A 257 -4.18 -10.03 -2.88
C ILE A 257 -5.39 -9.19 -3.31
N GLY A 258 -5.22 -8.20 -4.20
CA GLY A 258 -6.31 -7.38 -4.71
C GLY A 258 -7.34 -8.18 -5.50
N GLN A 259 -6.89 -9.06 -6.39
CA GLN A 259 -7.78 -9.96 -7.14
C GLN A 259 -8.47 -10.95 -6.18
N LEU A 260 -7.74 -11.49 -5.20
CA LEU A 260 -8.31 -12.37 -4.19
C LEU A 260 -9.43 -11.68 -3.40
N ALA A 261 -9.22 -10.42 -3.00
CA ALA A 261 -10.25 -9.63 -2.32
C ALA A 261 -11.50 -9.44 -3.19
N TRP A 262 -11.29 -9.08 -4.45
CA TRP A 262 -12.41 -8.89 -5.40
C TRP A 262 -13.22 -10.17 -5.59
N ASP A 263 -12.54 -11.28 -5.84
CA ASP A 263 -13.20 -12.58 -6.05
C ASP A 263 -13.97 -13.03 -4.80
N ALA A 264 -13.36 -12.83 -3.61
CA ALA A 264 -13.96 -13.18 -2.33
C ALA A 264 -15.20 -12.31 -2.01
N ILE A 265 -15.14 -10.99 -2.27
CA ILE A 265 -16.29 -10.09 -2.09
C ILE A 265 -17.44 -10.47 -3.02
N ALA A 266 -17.13 -10.74 -4.31
CA ALA A 266 -18.14 -11.09 -5.30
C ALA A 266 -18.84 -12.44 -5.03
N ARG A 267 -18.27 -13.27 -4.16
CA ARG A 267 -18.74 -14.63 -3.84
C ARG A 267 -19.11 -14.83 -2.37
N ASP A 268 -19.19 -13.76 -1.60
CA ASP A 268 -19.49 -13.77 -0.16
C ASP A 268 -18.56 -14.70 0.64
N ASP A 269 -17.28 -14.82 0.20
CA ASP A 269 -16.27 -15.63 0.89
C ASP A 269 -15.66 -14.83 2.07
N PHE A 270 -16.43 -14.74 3.12
CA PHE A 270 -16.14 -13.90 4.29
C PHE A 270 -14.80 -14.20 4.97
N PRO A 271 -14.36 -15.46 5.18
CA PRO A 271 -13.05 -15.72 5.78
C PRO A 271 -11.90 -15.10 5.00
N VAL A 272 -11.96 -15.16 3.66
CA VAL A 272 -10.96 -14.58 2.78
C VAL A 272 -11.00 -13.06 2.84
N VAL A 273 -12.19 -12.44 2.76
CA VAL A 273 -12.34 -10.97 2.86
C VAL A 273 -11.76 -10.47 4.18
N GLN A 274 -12.10 -11.11 5.28
CA GLN A 274 -11.64 -10.74 6.62
C GLN A 274 -10.12 -10.84 6.74
N ALA A 275 -9.54 -11.95 6.27
CA ALA A 275 -8.10 -12.16 6.28
C ALA A 275 -7.35 -11.12 5.43
N VAL A 276 -7.87 -10.77 4.25
CA VAL A 276 -7.27 -9.75 3.38
C VAL A 276 -7.32 -8.36 4.02
N VAL A 277 -8.45 -7.97 4.60
CA VAL A 277 -8.60 -6.67 5.30
C VAL A 277 -7.60 -6.57 6.45
N LEU A 278 -7.50 -7.61 7.28
CA LEU A 278 -6.55 -7.65 8.39
C LEU A 278 -5.10 -7.63 7.91
N LEU A 279 -4.78 -8.41 6.88
CA LEU A 279 -3.43 -8.42 6.30
C LEU A 279 -2.99 -7.03 5.83
N ILE A 280 -3.85 -6.34 5.05
CA ILE A 280 -3.56 -4.99 4.56
C ILE A 280 -3.39 -4.03 5.74
N ALA A 281 -4.24 -4.12 6.76
CA ALA A 281 -4.14 -3.29 7.95
C ALA A 281 -2.84 -3.54 8.73
N VAL A 282 -2.45 -4.79 8.93
CA VAL A 282 -1.19 -5.16 9.60
C VAL A 282 0.01 -4.65 8.82
N ILE A 283 0.03 -4.83 7.50
CA ILE A 283 1.11 -4.31 6.66
C ILE A 283 1.18 -2.79 6.76
N TYR A 284 0.04 -2.09 6.70
CA TYR A 284 0.00 -0.64 6.83
C TYR A 284 0.51 -0.16 8.20
N ILE A 285 0.15 -0.84 9.28
CA ILE A 285 0.65 -0.58 10.64
C ILE A 285 2.17 -0.76 10.70
N ILE A 286 2.70 -1.85 10.14
CA ILE A 286 4.14 -2.12 10.11
C ILE A 286 4.87 -1.03 9.31
N LEU A 287 4.36 -0.67 8.13
CA LEU A 287 4.97 0.37 7.28
C LEU A 287 4.98 1.74 7.96
N THR A 288 3.88 2.10 8.63
CA THR A 288 3.79 3.36 9.38
C THR A 288 4.77 3.37 10.55
N LEU A 289 4.87 2.27 11.30
CA LEU A 289 5.84 2.13 12.40
C LEU A 289 7.28 2.22 11.87
N LEU A 290 7.59 1.56 10.75
CA LEU A 290 8.89 1.67 10.09
C LEU A 290 9.20 3.10 9.66
N ALA A 291 8.22 3.81 9.07
CA ALA A 291 8.35 5.21 8.70
C ALA A 291 8.65 6.10 9.91
N ASP A 292 7.96 5.89 11.02
CA ASP A 292 8.18 6.62 12.27
C ASP A 292 9.58 6.36 12.86
N VAL A 293 10.02 5.10 12.84
CA VAL A 293 11.37 4.71 13.29
C VAL A 293 12.43 5.34 12.39
N LEU A 294 12.26 5.27 11.08
CA LEU A 294 13.18 5.88 10.12
C LEU A 294 13.26 7.40 10.31
N ASN A 295 12.13 8.07 10.50
CA ASN A 295 12.09 9.50 10.81
C ASN A 295 12.86 9.83 12.10
N ALA A 296 12.63 9.07 13.17
CA ALA A 296 13.32 9.26 14.44
C ALA A 296 14.83 8.97 14.37
N LEU A 297 15.27 8.10 13.46
CA LEU A 297 16.68 7.84 13.19
C LEU A 297 17.33 8.96 12.37
N LEU A 298 16.61 9.50 11.40
CA LEU A 298 17.09 10.50 10.45
C LEU A 298 17.05 11.93 11.02
N ASP A 299 16.03 12.25 11.85
CA ASP A 299 15.92 13.55 12.52
C ASP A 299 16.01 13.40 14.06
N PRO A 300 17.19 13.73 14.65
CA PRO A 300 17.37 13.65 16.10
C PRO A 300 16.45 14.58 16.91
N ARG A 301 15.85 15.60 16.30
CA ARG A 301 14.98 16.57 16.97
C ARG A 301 13.65 15.96 17.40
N ILE A 302 13.20 14.91 16.71
CA ILE A 302 11.97 14.17 17.03
C ILE A 302 12.12 13.34 18.32
N ARG A 303 13.35 13.07 18.76
CA ARG A 303 13.64 12.23 19.93
C ARG A 303 13.37 12.92 21.28
N VAL A 304 13.19 14.22 21.28
CA VAL A 304 13.15 15.07 22.50
C VAL A 304 11.71 15.49 22.86
N ARG A 305 10.73 15.18 22.05
CA ARG A 305 9.28 15.34 22.31
C ARG A 305 8.61 13.98 22.52
#